data_0eee19ed15732128289c5b414df7aba5
#
_entry.id   0eee19ed15732128289c5b414df7aba5
#
_cell.length_a   1.000
_cell.length_b   1.000
_cell.length_c   1.000
_cell.angle_alpha   90.00
_cell.angle_beta   90.00
_cell.angle_gamma   90.00
#
_symmetry.space_group_name_H-M   'P 1'
#
loop_
_entity.id
_entity.type
_entity.pdbx_description
1 polymer ?
#
loop_
_entity_poly.entity_id
_entity_poly.type
_entity_poly.pdbx_seq_one_letter_code
_entity_poly.pdbx_strand_id
1 'polypeptide(L)'
;MEERKFSEQELVRREKMQELIDKGIDPFGQRFDVTAYSKDIKEQYGEKTHEELEEMAVEVSVAGRIMTKRRKGKVCFMHIQDRDGQIQLYVRKDTIGEDAYEIVKKGDIGDIIGVKGTVFMTNTGECSIKVSEYTHLTKALRPLPEKFHGLSDIEERYRRRYVDLIMNEDAKKIAFTRPRIIRSIQHYLDSKNYVEVETPVLNPILGGAAARPFVTHHNTLDTDFYLRIATELSLKRLIVGGMDAVYEIGRLFRNEGMDRTHNPEFTTIEVYKAFSDLEGMMDLTEGIISNAAMKVNGTYELDYKGHHISLAPGFKRVSMTEAIKEKTGIDFNEHMSFEDAKKLAEEHGIEVEAHFGYGHIINEFFEKYVEETIVEPTFVYGHPIEISPLAKKNLEDPRFTQRFELFICGNEYANAFTELNDPIDQYERFADQLKEKELGNDEANEMDLDYVEALEYGLPPTGGMGMGIDRLVMLLTGQESIQEVILFPQMKPRNK
;
A
#
# COMPACT_ATOMS: atom_id res chain seq x y z
N MET A 1 -26.20 -21.18 -16.55
CA MET A 1 -25.13 -20.25 -16.98
C MET A 1 -25.76 -19.37 -18.04
N GLU A 2 -25.88 -18.07 -17.79
CA GLU A 2 -26.29 -17.15 -18.86
C GLU A 2 -25.28 -17.22 -20.00
N GLU A 3 -25.75 -17.40 -21.24
CA GLU A 3 -24.90 -17.38 -22.42
C GLU A 3 -24.23 -16.01 -22.54
N ARG A 4 -22.91 -16.00 -22.50
CA ARG A 4 -22.11 -14.78 -22.61
C ARG A 4 -22.33 -14.15 -23.98
N LYS A 5 -22.99 -13.00 -24.05
CA LYS A 5 -23.13 -12.21 -25.29
C LYS A 5 -21.81 -11.51 -25.59
N PHE A 6 -21.29 -11.70 -26.79
CA PHE A 6 -20.09 -11.01 -27.31
C PHE A 6 -20.51 -9.77 -28.11
N SER A 7 -19.70 -8.73 -28.01
CA SER A 7 -19.82 -7.57 -28.89
C SER A 7 -19.36 -7.93 -30.32
N GLU A 8 -19.76 -7.14 -31.30
CA GLU A 8 -19.34 -7.31 -32.68
C GLU A 8 -17.81 -7.35 -32.81
N GLN A 9 -17.12 -6.45 -32.12
CA GLN A 9 -15.65 -6.43 -32.11
C GLN A 9 -15.03 -7.69 -31.49
N GLU A 10 -15.65 -8.24 -30.45
CA GLU A 10 -15.20 -9.50 -29.84
C GLU A 10 -15.40 -10.70 -30.78
N LEU A 11 -16.47 -10.70 -31.59
CA LEU A 11 -16.71 -11.72 -32.64
C LEU A 11 -15.67 -11.65 -33.73
N VAL A 12 -15.42 -10.46 -34.29
CA VAL A 12 -14.39 -10.23 -35.33
C VAL A 12 -13.01 -10.66 -34.87
N ARG A 13 -12.67 -10.43 -33.59
CA ARG A 13 -11.39 -10.87 -33.04
C ARG A 13 -11.27 -12.37 -32.92
N ARG A 14 -12.38 -13.09 -32.64
CA ARG A 14 -12.46 -14.56 -32.65
C ARG A 14 -12.33 -15.14 -34.06
N GLU A 15 -12.92 -14.49 -35.03
CA GLU A 15 -12.74 -14.87 -36.45
C GLU A 15 -11.25 -14.76 -36.84
N LYS A 16 -10.60 -13.64 -36.54
CA LYS A 16 -9.16 -13.45 -36.76
C LYS A 16 -8.28 -14.43 -35.98
N MET A 17 -8.71 -14.86 -34.77
CA MET A 17 -8.05 -15.93 -34.04
C MET A 17 -8.13 -17.25 -34.80
N GLN A 18 -9.30 -17.59 -35.34
CA GLN A 18 -9.48 -18.80 -36.17
C GLN A 18 -8.62 -18.77 -37.42
N GLU A 19 -8.51 -17.61 -38.08
CA GLU A 19 -7.65 -17.46 -39.26
C GLU A 19 -6.15 -17.69 -38.97
N LEU A 20 -5.69 -17.38 -37.74
CA LEU A 20 -4.33 -17.72 -37.30
C LEU A 20 -4.17 -19.23 -37.14
N ILE A 21 -5.15 -19.91 -36.56
CA ILE A 21 -5.18 -21.37 -36.40
C ILE A 21 -5.16 -22.06 -37.76
N ASP A 22 -5.99 -21.59 -38.69
CA ASP A 22 -6.08 -22.14 -40.03
C ASP A 22 -4.76 -22.02 -40.83
N LYS A 23 -3.91 -21.04 -40.44
CA LYS A 23 -2.56 -20.86 -40.95
C LYS A 23 -1.49 -21.65 -40.22
N GLY A 24 -1.87 -22.47 -39.24
CA GLY A 24 -0.94 -23.22 -38.37
C GLY A 24 -0.19 -22.38 -37.34
N ILE A 25 -0.70 -21.18 -37.05
CA ILE A 25 -0.13 -20.28 -36.05
C ILE A 25 -0.93 -20.39 -34.74
N ASP A 26 -0.25 -20.72 -33.64
CA ASP A 26 -0.87 -20.69 -32.33
C ASP A 26 -1.24 -19.25 -31.93
N PRO A 27 -2.53 -18.94 -31.75
CA PRO A 27 -2.96 -17.57 -31.38
C PRO A 27 -2.58 -17.17 -29.97
N PHE A 28 -2.13 -18.09 -29.12
CA PHE A 28 -1.70 -17.86 -27.75
C PHE A 28 -0.23 -18.18 -27.50
N GLY A 29 0.50 -18.47 -28.56
CA GLY A 29 1.93 -18.52 -28.66
C GLY A 29 2.69 -19.29 -27.59
N GLN A 30 4.01 -19.24 -27.69
CA GLN A 30 4.92 -19.90 -26.77
C GLN A 30 6.00 -18.94 -26.28
N ARG A 31 6.97 -19.45 -25.52
CA ARG A 31 8.11 -18.69 -25.03
C ARG A 31 8.79 -17.88 -26.16
N PHE A 32 9.05 -16.62 -25.83
CA PHE A 32 9.82 -15.71 -26.68
C PHE A 32 10.96 -15.10 -25.86
N ASP A 33 12.17 -15.15 -26.34
CA ASP A 33 13.34 -14.66 -25.62
C ASP A 33 13.50 -13.15 -25.87
N VAL A 34 13.27 -12.37 -24.81
CA VAL A 34 13.43 -10.91 -24.78
C VAL A 34 14.84 -10.57 -24.32
N THR A 35 15.57 -9.77 -25.10
CA THR A 35 16.94 -9.33 -24.79
C THR A 35 17.02 -7.89 -24.28
N ALA A 36 16.00 -7.05 -24.53
CA ALA A 36 16.00 -5.66 -24.13
C ALA A 36 14.57 -5.14 -23.90
N TYR A 37 14.44 -4.08 -23.10
CA TYR A 37 13.18 -3.40 -22.83
C TYR A 37 13.21 -1.96 -23.38
N SER A 38 12.05 -1.39 -23.62
CA SER A 38 11.87 -0.08 -24.23
C SER A 38 12.62 1.04 -23.53
N LYS A 39 12.66 1.01 -22.20
CA LYS A 39 13.37 2.01 -21.40
C LYS A 39 14.89 1.90 -21.58
N ASP A 40 15.44 0.71 -21.44
CA ASP A 40 16.88 0.47 -21.58
C ASP A 40 17.37 0.88 -22.98
N ILE A 41 16.59 0.54 -24.03
CA ILE A 41 16.90 0.92 -25.40
C ILE A 41 16.93 2.45 -25.56
N LYS A 42 15.93 3.15 -25.01
CA LYS A 42 15.85 4.62 -25.11
C LYS A 42 16.93 5.32 -24.30
N GLU A 43 17.25 4.84 -23.10
CA GLU A 43 18.31 5.39 -22.25
C GLU A 43 19.69 5.20 -22.88
N GLN A 44 19.94 4.06 -23.53
CA GLN A 44 21.24 3.74 -24.09
C GLN A 44 21.45 4.33 -25.51
N TYR A 45 20.38 4.42 -26.29
CA TYR A 45 20.47 4.74 -27.72
C TYR A 45 19.65 5.97 -28.14
N GLY A 46 18.81 6.53 -27.29
CA GLY A 46 17.87 7.61 -27.63
C GLY A 46 18.51 8.93 -28.04
N GLU A 47 19.76 9.17 -27.63
CA GLU A 47 20.52 10.37 -28.03
C GLU A 47 21.48 10.15 -29.20
N LYS A 48 21.56 8.92 -29.73
CA LYS A 48 22.41 8.57 -30.87
C LYS A 48 21.83 9.07 -32.16
N THR A 49 22.71 9.45 -33.13
CA THR A 49 22.28 9.82 -34.48
C THR A 49 21.87 8.59 -35.29
N HIS A 50 21.21 8.85 -36.43
CA HIS A 50 20.82 7.78 -37.36
C HIS A 50 22.07 7.01 -37.88
N GLU A 51 23.12 7.73 -38.24
CA GLU A 51 24.37 7.19 -38.80
C GLU A 51 25.11 6.37 -37.72
N GLU A 52 25.21 6.85 -36.47
CA GLU A 52 25.81 6.09 -35.39
C GLU A 52 25.11 4.76 -35.15
N LEU A 53 23.77 4.75 -35.13
CA LEU A 53 23.00 3.52 -34.92
C LEU A 53 23.08 2.57 -36.12
N GLU A 54 23.19 3.09 -37.32
CA GLU A 54 23.37 2.28 -38.53
C GLU A 54 24.75 1.58 -38.54
N GLU A 55 25.82 2.29 -38.09
CA GLU A 55 27.15 1.72 -37.92
C GLU A 55 27.21 0.69 -36.78
N MET A 56 26.54 0.99 -35.64
CA MET A 56 26.49 0.09 -34.49
C MET A 56 25.72 -1.20 -34.75
N ALA A 57 24.73 -1.17 -35.63
CA ALA A 57 23.87 -2.30 -36.03
C ALA A 57 23.34 -3.10 -34.79
N VAL A 58 22.81 -2.42 -33.79
CA VAL A 58 22.39 -3.01 -32.49
C VAL A 58 21.16 -3.88 -32.72
N GLU A 59 21.34 -5.18 -32.64
CA GLU A 59 20.25 -6.15 -32.71
C GLU A 59 19.57 -6.34 -31.33
N VAL A 60 18.24 -6.33 -31.32
CA VAL A 60 17.43 -6.56 -30.12
C VAL A 60 16.25 -7.47 -30.41
N SER A 61 15.82 -8.16 -29.39
CA SER A 61 14.60 -8.96 -29.34
C SER A 61 13.70 -8.38 -28.27
N VAL A 62 12.51 -7.85 -28.65
CA VAL A 62 11.57 -7.21 -27.74
C VAL A 62 10.18 -7.80 -27.88
N ALA A 63 9.41 -7.80 -26.82
CA ALA A 63 8.02 -8.22 -26.83
C ALA A 63 7.14 -7.21 -26.08
N GLY A 64 5.90 -7.05 -26.54
CA GLY A 64 4.97 -6.11 -25.89
C GLY A 64 3.59 -6.14 -26.51
N ARG A 65 2.70 -5.37 -25.89
CA ARG A 65 1.31 -5.18 -26.32
C ARG A 65 1.23 -4.08 -27.37
N ILE A 66 0.57 -4.32 -28.50
CA ILE A 66 0.30 -3.30 -29.52
C ILE A 66 -0.64 -2.24 -28.92
N MET A 67 -0.14 -1.01 -28.81
CA MET A 67 -0.91 0.13 -28.30
C MET A 67 -1.38 1.06 -29.39
N THR A 68 -0.59 1.19 -30.46
CA THR A 68 -0.97 1.95 -31.66
C THR A 68 -0.54 1.20 -32.89
N LYS A 69 -1.27 1.42 -34.01
CA LYS A 69 -0.94 0.82 -35.30
C LYS A 69 -1.37 1.72 -36.43
N ARG A 70 -0.44 2.09 -37.29
CA ARG A 70 -0.68 2.89 -38.47
C ARG A 70 0.00 2.27 -39.70
N ARG A 71 -0.80 1.92 -40.71
CA ARG A 71 -0.32 1.30 -41.93
C ARG A 71 -0.36 2.30 -43.08
N LYS A 72 0.69 2.31 -43.90
CA LYS A 72 0.77 3.05 -45.17
C LYS A 72 1.42 2.16 -46.24
N GLY A 73 0.60 1.62 -47.14
CA GLY A 73 1.07 0.72 -48.21
C GLY A 73 1.77 -0.53 -47.65
N LYS A 74 3.05 -0.70 -47.99
CA LYS A 74 3.91 -1.82 -47.60
C LYS A 74 4.62 -1.64 -46.22
N VAL A 75 4.27 -0.57 -45.52
CA VAL A 75 4.90 -0.21 -44.25
C VAL A 75 3.85 -0.15 -43.15
N CYS A 76 4.21 -0.62 -41.97
CA CYS A 76 3.41 -0.49 -40.73
C CYS A 76 4.27 0.07 -39.61
N PHE A 77 3.80 1.14 -38.99
CA PHE A 77 4.32 1.67 -37.74
C PHE A 77 3.43 1.22 -36.59
N MET A 78 4.02 0.72 -35.55
CA MET A 78 3.34 0.29 -34.34
C MET A 78 4.09 0.78 -33.12
N HIS A 79 3.38 1.10 -32.02
CA HIS A 79 3.99 1.18 -30.70
C HIS A 79 3.59 -0.05 -29.93
N ILE A 80 4.58 -0.72 -29.36
CA ILE A 80 4.34 -1.78 -28.38
C ILE A 80 4.68 -1.27 -26.99
N GLN A 81 3.91 -1.71 -26.01
CA GLN A 81 4.12 -1.45 -24.58
C GLN A 81 4.65 -2.70 -23.92
N ASP A 82 5.79 -2.56 -23.26
CA ASP A 82 6.36 -3.57 -22.39
C ASP A 82 6.18 -3.20 -20.90
N ARG A 83 6.96 -3.80 -20.01
CA ARG A 83 6.90 -3.51 -18.56
C ARG A 83 7.36 -2.08 -18.24
N ASP A 84 8.29 -1.52 -19.01
CA ASP A 84 9.00 -0.29 -18.63
C ASP A 84 8.59 0.94 -19.48
N GLY A 85 7.85 0.72 -20.59
CA GLY A 85 7.38 1.82 -21.43
C GLY A 85 6.88 1.37 -22.80
N GLN A 86 7.05 2.24 -23.79
CA GLN A 86 6.64 1.97 -25.18
C GLN A 86 7.82 2.21 -26.12
N ILE A 87 7.87 1.43 -27.20
CA ILE A 87 8.83 1.63 -28.30
C ILE A 87 8.14 1.51 -29.65
N GLN A 88 8.58 2.33 -30.62
CA GLN A 88 8.09 2.26 -31.97
C GLN A 88 8.73 1.10 -32.76
N LEU A 89 7.93 0.40 -33.53
CA LEU A 89 8.34 -0.63 -34.48
C LEU A 89 8.11 -0.11 -35.90
N TYR A 90 9.11 -0.26 -36.73
CA TYR A 90 9.06 -0.03 -38.16
C TYR A 90 9.09 -1.35 -38.92
N VAL A 91 7.93 -1.75 -39.44
CA VAL A 91 7.74 -3.04 -40.11
C VAL A 91 7.55 -2.84 -41.59
N ARG A 92 8.39 -3.48 -42.41
CA ARG A 92 8.30 -3.46 -43.89
C ARG A 92 7.98 -4.83 -44.45
N LYS A 93 7.01 -4.88 -45.40
CA LYS A 93 6.66 -6.10 -46.12
C LYS A 93 7.86 -6.74 -46.82
N ASP A 94 8.70 -5.92 -47.45
CA ASP A 94 9.87 -6.38 -48.19
C ASP A 94 10.98 -6.99 -47.27
N THR A 95 10.94 -6.68 -45.95
CA THR A 95 11.93 -7.20 -45.00
C THR A 95 11.43 -8.48 -44.32
N ILE A 96 10.19 -8.52 -43.86
CA ILE A 96 9.65 -9.66 -43.11
C ILE A 96 8.96 -10.72 -43.96
N GLY A 97 8.76 -10.44 -45.26
CA GLY A 97 8.05 -11.31 -46.20
C GLY A 97 6.53 -11.12 -46.18
N GLU A 98 5.90 -11.69 -47.22
CA GLU A 98 4.44 -11.52 -47.46
C GLU A 98 3.60 -12.15 -46.36
N ASP A 99 3.89 -13.40 -45.99
CA ASP A 99 3.10 -14.17 -45.04
C ASP A 99 3.11 -13.53 -43.65
N ALA A 100 4.29 -13.15 -43.14
CA ALA A 100 4.42 -12.44 -41.86
C ALA A 100 3.73 -11.07 -41.91
N TYR A 101 3.82 -10.35 -43.06
CA TYR A 101 3.17 -9.05 -43.18
C TYR A 101 1.63 -9.14 -43.19
N GLU A 102 1.06 -10.22 -43.75
CA GLU A 102 -0.39 -10.48 -43.65
C GLU A 102 -0.85 -10.69 -42.23
N ILE A 103 -0.02 -11.31 -41.35
CA ILE A 103 -0.31 -11.43 -39.92
C ILE A 103 -0.27 -10.03 -39.27
N VAL A 104 0.76 -9.24 -39.59
CA VAL A 104 0.86 -7.85 -39.12
C VAL A 104 -0.38 -7.05 -39.55
N LYS A 105 -0.88 -7.20 -40.76
CA LYS A 105 -2.09 -6.50 -41.25
C LYS A 105 -3.32 -6.81 -40.41
N LYS A 106 -3.51 -8.07 -40.04
CA LYS A 106 -4.68 -8.58 -39.32
C LYS A 106 -4.60 -8.41 -37.82
N GLY A 107 -3.39 -8.20 -37.26
CA GLY A 107 -3.19 -7.94 -35.85
C GLY A 107 -3.98 -6.73 -35.32
N ASP A 108 -4.53 -6.83 -34.13
CA ASP A 108 -5.34 -5.80 -33.49
C ASP A 108 -4.57 -5.05 -32.41
N ILE A 109 -5.00 -3.84 -32.09
CA ILE A 109 -4.57 -3.14 -30.85
C ILE A 109 -4.95 -4.01 -29.65
N GLY A 110 -3.99 -4.21 -28.77
CA GLY A 110 -4.12 -5.11 -27.62
C GLY A 110 -3.47 -6.47 -27.79
N ASP A 111 -3.19 -6.93 -29.03
CA ASP A 111 -2.43 -8.16 -29.25
C ASP A 111 -1.02 -8.04 -28.67
N ILE A 112 -0.45 -9.16 -28.21
CA ILE A 112 0.93 -9.22 -27.74
C ILE A 112 1.78 -9.86 -28.85
N ILE A 113 2.90 -9.24 -29.14
CA ILE A 113 3.83 -9.66 -30.20
C ILE A 113 5.26 -9.66 -29.72
N GLY A 114 6.08 -10.45 -30.36
CA GLY A 114 7.52 -10.41 -30.26
C GLY A 114 8.15 -10.01 -31.59
N VAL A 115 9.21 -9.24 -31.59
CA VAL A 115 9.96 -8.88 -32.77
C VAL A 115 11.46 -8.95 -32.50
N LYS A 116 12.20 -9.33 -33.54
CA LYS A 116 13.64 -9.09 -33.60
C LYS A 116 13.90 -7.99 -34.61
N GLY A 117 14.93 -7.22 -34.41
CA GLY A 117 15.29 -6.15 -35.33
C GLY A 117 16.45 -5.29 -34.82
N THR A 118 16.74 -4.26 -35.60
CA THR A 118 17.86 -3.36 -35.34
C THR A 118 17.35 -2.02 -34.83
N VAL A 119 17.97 -1.49 -33.76
CA VAL A 119 17.67 -0.16 -33.21
C VAL A 119 18.11 0.90 -34.26
N PHE A 120 17.24 1.88 -34.50
CA PHE A 120 17.54 2.99 -35.39
C PHE A 120 16.82 4.26 -34.98
N MET A 121 17.30 5.39 -35.46
CA MET A 121 16.67 6.68 -35.28
C MET A 121 15.87 7.04 -36.54
N THR A 122 14.59 7.38 -36.35
CA THR A 122 13.78 7.88 -37.50
C THR A 122 14.20 9.28 -37.91
N ASN A 123 13.84 9.72 -39.12
CA ASN A 123 14.08 11.10 -39.57
C ASN A 123 13.40 12.16 -38.71
N THR A 124 12.42 11.78 -37.90
CA THR A 124 11.72 12.65 -36.93
C THR A 124 12.31 12.60 -35.52
N GLY A 125 13.43 11.89 -35.35
CA GLY A 125 14.11 11.79 -34.03
C GLY A 125 13.48 10.82 -33.07
N GLU A 126 12.75 9.78 -33.53
CA GLU A 126 12.18 8.76 -32.66
C GLU A 126 13.02 7.48 -32.70
N CYS A 127 13.55 7.07 -31.48
CA CYS A 127 14.26 5.83 -31.33
C CYS A 127 13.29 4.64 -31.53
N SER A 128 13.60 3.79 -32.49
CA SER A 128 12.69 2.78 -33.04
C SER A 128 13.42 1.49 -33.37
N ILE A 129 12.65 0.41 -33.61
CA ILE A 129 13.19 -0.88 -34.02
C ILE A 129 12.77 -1.16 -35.47
N LYS A 130 13.75 -1.36 -36.36
CA LYS A 130 13.55 -1.83 -37.70
C LYS A 130 13.42 -3.36 -37.68
N VAL A 131 12.19 -3.83 -37.83
CA VAL A 131 11.83 -5.23 -37.63
C VAL A 131 12.34 -6.12 -38.76
N SER A 132 13.07 -7.17 -38.40
CA SER A 132 13.52 -8.25 -39.29
C SER A 132 12.70 -9.54 -39.15
N GLU A 133 12.23 -9.86 -37.93
CA GLU A 133 11.35 -11.00 -37.64
C GLU A 133 10.15 -10.56 -36.81
N TYR A 134 8.97 -11.09 -37.12
CA TYR A 134 7.72 -10.82 -36.40
C TYR A 134 7.08 -12.13 -35.95
N THR A 135 6.75 -12.21 -34.67
CA THR A 135 6.11 -13.36 -34.04
C THR A 135 4.83 -12.92 -33.34
N HIS A 136 3.70 -13.57 -33.66
CA HIS A 136 2.47 -13.41 -32.92
C HIS A 136 2.56 -14.22 -31.63
N LEU A 137 2.32 -13.60 -30.45
CA LEU A 137 2.43 -14.27 -29.15
C LEU A 137 1.07 -14.47 -28.48
N THR A 138 0.18 -13.47 -28.49
CA THR A 138 -1.13 -13.61 -27.86
C THR A 138 -2.18 -12.76 -28.55
N LYS A 139 -3.26 -13.37 -28.98
CA LYS A 139 -4.45 -12.70 -29.53
C LYS A 139 -5.31 -12.12 -28.41
N ALA A 140 -5.49 -10.81 -28.39
CA ALA A 140 -6.43 -10.15 -27.50
C ALA A 140 -7.86 -10.27 -28.03
N LEU A 141 -8.70 -11.01 -27.35
CA LEU A 141 -10.10 -11.26 -27.74
C LEU A 141 -11.07 -10.16 -27.30
N ARG A 142 -10.61 -9.21 -26.47
CA ARG A 142 -11.37 -8.01 -26.10
C ARG A 142 -10.64 -6.76 -26.57
N PRO A 143 -11.38 -5.77 -27.12
CA PRO A 143 -10.77 -4.47 -27.41
C PRO A 143 -10.36 -3.79 -26.11
N LEU A 144 -9.27 -3.02 -26.17
CA LEU A 144 -8.94 -2.07 -25.10
C LEU A 144 -9.94 -0.91 -25.14
N PRO A 145 -10.23 -0.27 -23.99
CA PRO A 145 -11.02 0.95 -23.97
C PRO A 145 -10.41 2.03 -24.87
N GLU A 146 -11.25 2.87 -25.45
CA GLU A 146 -10.77 3.99 -26.28
C GLU A 146 -9.98 4.98 -25.42
N LYS A 147 -8.85 5.47 -25.93
CA LYS A 147 -7.91 6.34 -25.21
C LYS A 147 -8.55 7.65 -24.71
N PHE A 148 -9.59 8.14 -25.38
CA PHE A 148 -10.30 9.39 -25.06
C PHE A 148 -11.52 9.22 -24.14
N HIS A 149 -12.04 8.01 -24.04
CA HIS A 149 -13.11 7.62 -23.13
C HIS A 149 -12.69 6.48 -22.20
N GLY A 150 -11.38 6.24 -22.13
CA GLY A 150 -10.78 5.14 -21.38
C GLY A 150 -11.31 5.07 -19.98
N LEU A 151 -11.01 4.13 -19.16
CA LEU A 151 -11.48 3.94 -17.79
C LEU A 151 -11.52 5.26 -16.97
N SER A 152 -12.42 6.20 -17.38
CA SER A 152 -12.70 7.45 -16.65
C SER A 152 -13.52 7.17 -15.39
N ASP A 153 -14.24 6.06 -15.39
CA ASP A 153 -14.93 5.57 -14.21
C ASP A 153 -13.91 4.93 -13.25
N ILE A 154 -13.70 5.59 -12.13
CA ILE A 154 -12.75 5.18 -11.08
C ILE A 154 -13.10 3.79 -10.56
N GLU A 155 -14.39 3.47 -10.38
CA GLU A 155 -14.82 2.15 -9.92
C GLU A 155 -14.45 1.04 -10.92
N GLU A 156 -14.61 1.28 -12.23
CA GLU A 156 -14.18 0.34 -13.26
C GLU A 156 -12.65 0.16 -13.28
N ARG A 157 -11.86 1.19 -13.00
CA ARG A 157 -10.39 1.10 -12.86
C ARG A 157 -10.03 0.12 -11.73
N TYR A 158 -10.67 0.22 -10.58
CA TYR A 158 -10.39 -0.66 -9.44
C TYR A 158 -10.84 -2.10 -9.70
N ARG A 159 -12.02 -2.29 -10.28
CA ARG A 159 -12.56 -3.61 -10.63
C ARG A 159 -11.79 -4.31 -11.73
N ARG A 160 -11.21 -3.55 -12.67
CA ARG A 160 -10.44 -4.04 -13.80
C ARG A 160 -9.01 -3.52 -13.76
N ARG A 161 -8.37 -3.64 -12.63
CA ARG A 161 -7.00 -3.15 -12.42
C ARG A 161 -6.03 -3.61 -13.52
N TYR A 162 -6.19 -4.81 -14.04
CA TYR A 162 -5.39 -5.31 -15.14
C TYR A 162 -5.55 -4.49 -16.43
N VAL A 163 -6.73 -3.88 -16.68
CA VAL A 163 -6.92 -2.95 -17.80
C VAL A 163 -6.38 -1.57 -17.44
N ASP A 164 -6.60 -1.11 -16.22
CA ASP A 164 -6.06 0.14 -15.69
C ASP A 164 -4.53 0.18 -15.82
N LEU A 165 -3.83 -0.90 -15.45
CA LEU A 165 -2.37 -1.05 -15.61
C LEU A 165 -1.90 -1.04 -17.08
N ILE A 166 -2.76 -1.43 -18.03
CA ILE A 166 -2.44 -1.33 -19.47
C ILE A 166 -2.59 0.10 -19.96
N MET A 167 -3.64 0.81 -19.51
CA MET A 167 -4.07 2.07 -20.10
C MET A 167 -3.52 3.30 -19.37
N ASN A 168 -3.21 3.18 -18.08
CA ASN A 168 -2.85 4.28 -17.20
C ASN A 168 -1.42 4.11 -16.66
N GLU A 169 -0.51 4.99 -17.10
CA GLU A 169 0.89 4.95 -16.65
C GLU A 169 1.05 5.26 -15.16
N ASP A 170 0.20 6.13 -14.60
CA ASP A 170 0.26 6.47 -13.18
C ASP A 170 -0.11 5.25 -12.31
N ALA A 171 -1.15 4.48 -12.68
CA ALA A 171 -1.50 3.25 -11.98
C ALA A 171 -0.35 2.24 -12.03
N LYS A 172 0.31 2.12 -13.17
CA LYS A 172 1.49 1.26 -13.34
C LYS A 172 2.66 1.75 -12.48
N LYS A 173 2.93 3.06 -12.47
CA LYS A 173 3.98 3.69 -11.67
C LYS A 173 3.78 3.41 -10.17
N ILE A 174 2.54 3.57 -9.66
CA ILE A 174 2.20 3.28 -8.27
C ILE A 174 2.45 1.80 -7.96
N ALA A 175 1.98 0.87 -8.83
CA ALA A 175 2.15 -0.56 -8.67
C ALA A 175 3.63 -0.99 -8.56
N PHE A 176 4.53 -0.33 -9.29
CA PHE A 176 5.98 -0.57 -9.20
C PHE A 176 6.65 0.19 -8.05
N THR A 177 6.09 1.31 -7.61
CA THR A 177 6.65 2.12 -6.52
C THR A 177 6.40 1.49 -5.16
N ARG A 178 5.22 0.93 -4.92
CA ARG A 178 4.89 0.24 -3.67
C ARG A 178 5.94 -0.79 -3.21
N PRO A 179 6.35 -1.78 -4.03
CA PRO A 179 7.38 -2.74 -3.60
C PRO A 179 8.76 -2.09 -3.40
N ARG A 180 9.06 -0.96 -4.02
CA ARG A 180 10.29 -0.21 -3.78
C ARG A 180 10.27 0.46 -2.40
N ILE A 181 9.13 1.01 -1.99
CA ILE A 181 8.92 1.56 -0.64
C ILE A 181 9.14 0.45 0.40
N ILE A 182 8.46 -0.69 0.25
CA ILE A 182 8.59 -1.83 1.17
C ILE A 182 10.05 -2.29 1.29
N ARG A 183 10.75 -2.48 0.17
CA ARG A 183 12.16 -2.86 0.19
C ARG A 183 13.06 -1.80 0.84
N SER A 184 12.75 -0.51 0.69
CA SER A 184 13.53 0.54 1.35
C SER A 184 13.39 0.46 2.88
N ILE A 185 12.21 0.11 3.37
CA ILE A 185 11.93 -0.11 4.79
C ILE A 185 12.71 -1.34 5.29
N GLN A 186 12.59 -2.48 4.58
CA GLN A 186 13.32 -3.71 4.91
C GLN A 186 14.83 -3.45 5.00
N HIS A 187 15.43 -2.86 3.97
CA HIS A 187 16.87 -2.53 3.98
C HIS A 187 17.27 -1.56 5.10
N TYR A 188 16.38 -0.62 5.46
CA TYR A 188 16.64 0.28 6.57
C TYR A 188 16.65 -0.47 7.91
N LEU A 189 15.70 -1.35 8.15
CA LEU A 189 15.61 -2.18 9.36
C LEU A 189 16.74 -3.22 9.42
N ASP A 190 17.06 -3.89 8.32
CA ASP A 190 18.19 -4.82 8.22
C ASP A 190 19.51 -4.13 8.60
N SER A 191 19.71 -2.87 8.14
CA SER A 191 20.90 -2.08 8.49
C SER A 191 21.02 -1.74 9.98
N LYS A 192 19.90 -1.85 10.71
CA LYS A 192 19.79 -1.65 12.15
C LYS A 192 19.70 -2.96 12.95
N ASN A 193 19.96 -4.10 12.28
CA ASN A 193 19.93 -5.46 12.83
C ASN A 193 18.56 -5.91 13.39
N TYR A 194 17.47 -5.46 12.79
CA TYR A 194 16.15 -6.06 13.02
C TYR A 194 16.00 -7.35 12.21
N VAL A 195 15.25 -8.30 12.74
CA VAL A 195 14.95 -9.58 12.08
C VAL A 195 13.50 -9.55 11.61
N GLU A 196 13.28 -9.81 10.31
CA GLU A 196 11.93 -10.01 9.77
C GLU A 196 11.41 -11.39 10.20
N VAL A 197 10.19 -11.42 10.71
CA VAL A 197 9.53 -12.64 11.19
C VAL A 197 8.13 -12.75 10.63
N GLU A 198 7.55 -13.94 10.72
CA GLU A 198 6.15 -14.21 10.36
C GLU A 198 5.43 -14.82 11.56
N THR A 199 4.26 -14.27 11.89
CA THR A 199 3.40 -14.77 12.96
C THR A 199 2.05 -15.25 12.41
N PRO A 200 1.25 -16.05 13.16
CA PRO A 200 0.03 -16.59 12.65
C PRO A 200 -1.00 -15.55 12.21
N VAL A 201 -1.63 -15.80 11.06
CA VAL A 201 -2.79 -15.01 10.58
C VAL A 201 -4.07 -15.42 11.30
N LEU A 202 -4.19 -16.72 11.64
CA LEU A 202 -5.34 -17.27 12.36
C LEU A 202 -5.01 -17.32 13.86
N ASN A 203 -5.78 -16.61 14.67
CA ASN A 203 -5.60 -16.52 16.11
C ASN A 203 -6.80 -17.11 16.84
N PRO A 204 -6.59 -17.87 17.94
CA PRO A 204 -7.66 -18.39 18.77
C PRO A 204 -8.29 -17.32 19.68
N ILE A 205 -7.58 -16.24 19.95
CA ILE A 205 -7.97 -15.12 20.82
C ILE A 205 -7.77 -13.81 20.06
N LEU A 206 -8.70 -12.88 20.24
CA LEU A 206 -8.64 -11.54 19.68
C LEU A 206 -7.82 -10.62 20.60
N GLY A 207 -6.86 -9.87 20.04
CA GLY A 207 -6.09 -8.90 20.83
C GLY A 207 -5.07 -8.12 20.00
N GLY A 208 -4.44 -7.12 20.64
CA GLY A 208 -3.40 -6.28 20.06
C GLY A 208 -3.91 -5.03 19.34
N ALA A 209 -5.22 -4.83 19.21
CA ALA A 209 -5.83 -3.61 18.68
C ALA A 209 -7.29 -3.52 19.11
N ALA A 210 -7.86 -2.33 19.04
CA ALA A 210 -9.30 -2.11 19.12
C ALA A 210 -9.88 -2.18 17.69
N ALA A 211 -10.50 -3.31 17.32
CA ALA A 211 -11.09 -3.52 16.00
C ALA A 211 -12.00 -4.75 15.95
N ARG A 212 -12.96 -4.75 15.04
CA ARG A 212 -13.84 -5.91 14.81
C ARG A 212 -13.15 -6.97 13.94
N PRO A 213 -13.10 -8.25 14.35
CA PRO A 213 -12.44 -9.30 13.59
C PRO A 213 -13.33 -9.89 12.48
N PHE A 214 -12.68 -10.51 11.48
CA PHE A 214 -13.32 -11.58 10.69
C PHE A 214 -13.17 -12.89 11.44
N VAL A 215 -14.26 -13.65 11.52
CA VAL A 215 -14.33 -14.96 12.17
C VAL A 215 -14.36 -16.06 11.11
N THR A 216 -13.61 -17.14 11.33
CA THR A 216 -13.64 -18.34 10.51
C THR A 216 -13.69 -19.61 11.37
N HIS A 217 -14.32 -20.67 10.87
CA HIS A 217 -14.46 -21.93 11.60
C HIS A 217 -13.43 -22.97 11.15
N HIS A 218 -12.71 -23.56 12.10
CA HIS A 218 -11.76 -24.64 11.86
C HIS A 218 -12.47 -26.00 11.96
N ASN A 219 -12.87 -26.58 10.83
CA ASN A 219 -13.73 -27.77 10.76
C ASN A 219 -13.22 -28.98 11.57
N THR A 220 -11.90 -29.24 11.57
CA THR A 220 -11.34 -30.40 12.27
C THR A 220 -11.30 -30.23 13.78
N LEU A 221 -11.07 -29.01 14.25
CA LEU A 221 -11.01 -28.68 15.69
C LEU A 221 -12.40 -28.30 16.25
N ASP A 222 -13.39 -28.11 15.37
CA ASP A 222 -14.74 -27.67 15.70
C ASP A 222 -14.72 -26.41 16.59
N THR A 223 -13.93 -25.40 16.19
CA THR A 223 -13.75 -24.16 16.93
C THR A 223 -13.54 -22.97 15.98
N ASP A 224 -13.91 -21.79 16.46
CA ASP A 224 -13.73 -20.56 15.70
C ASP A 224 -12.33 -19.96 15.91
N PHE A 225 -11.81 -19.36 14.86
CA PHE A 225 -10.59 -18.59 14.83
C PHE A 225 -10.88 -17.21 14.29
N TYR A 226 -10.05 -16.24 14.68
CA TYR A 226 -10.09 -14.87 14.19
C TYR A 226 -8.97 -14.63 13.20
N LEU A 227 -9.27 -13.93 12.09
CA LEU A 227 -8.21 -13.33 11.29
C LEU A 227 -7.58 -12.18 12.08
N ARG A 228 -6.26 -12.14 12.16
CA ARG A 228 -5.51 -11.19 12.98
C ARG A 228 -5.86 -9.73 12.66
N ILE A 229 -6.05 -8.93 13.69
CA ILE A 229 -6.27 -7.48 13.62
C ILE A 229 -4.99 -6.68 13.92
N ALA A 230 -3.98 -7.33 14.52
CA ALA A 230 -2.65 -6.84 14.84
C ALA A 230 -1.67 -8.02 14.93
N THR A 231 -0.36 -7.76 14.87
CA THR A 231 0.71 -8.76 15.12
C THR A 231 1.38 -8.57 16.48
N GLU A 232 1.04 -7.51 17.19
CA GLU A 232 1.62 -6.99 18.41
C GLU A 232 1.93 -8.06 19.47
N LEU A 233 0.90 -8.78 19.96
CA LEU A 233 1.08 -9.71 21.07
C LEU A 233 2.02 -10.88 20.71
N SER A 234 2.01 -11.32 19.46
CA SER A 234 2.91 -12.36 18.98
C SER A 234 4.36 -11.88 18.90
N LEU A 235 4.59 -10.66 18.42
CA LEU A 235 5.92 -10.08 18.31
C LEU A 235 6.54 -9.81 19.69
N LYS A 236 5.75 -9.34 20.65
CA LYS A 236 6.21 -9.18 22.06
C LYS A 236 6.61 -10.51 22.68
N ARG A 237 5.89 -11.61 22.40
CA ARG A 237 6.32 -12.96 22.87
C ARG A 237 7.67 -13.36 22.29
N LEU A 238 8.03 -12.93 21.06
CA LEU A 238 9.36 -13.16 20.49
C LEU A 238 10.43 -12.35 21.24
N ILE A 239 10.13 -11.13 21.67
CA ILE A 239 11.03 -10.33 22.51
C ILE A 239 11.26 -11.02 23.87
N VAL A 240 10.20 -11.54 24.51
CA VAL A 240 10.34 -12.36 25.73
C VAL A 240 11.22 -13.58 25.47
N GLY A 241 11.12 -14.18 24.29
CA GLY A 241 11.94 -15.31 23.84
C GLY A 241 13.40 -14.97 23.52
N GLY A 242 13.82 -13.71 23.65
CA GLY A 242 15.19 -13.24 23.45
C GLY A 242 15.54 -12.80 22.02
N MET A 243 14.54 -12.52 21.18
CA MET A 243 14.76 -11.86 19.89
C MET A 243 14.75 -10.34 20.10
N ASP A 244 15.91 -9.73 20.30
CA ASP A 244 16.03 -8.34 20.76
C ASP A 244 15.43 -7.27 19.83
N ALA A 245 15.31 -7.54 18.53
CA ALA A 245 14.74 -6.61 17.57
C ALA A 245 14.06 -7.38 16.42
N VAL A 246 12.74 -7.25 16.32
CA VAL A 246 11.94 -7.96 15.31
C VAL A 246 11.00 -7.02 14.60
N TYR A 247 10.62 -7.37 13.36
CA TYR A 247 9.52 -6.71 12.65
C TYR A 247 8.76 -7.71 11.78
N GLU A 248 7.52 -7.39 11.49
CA GLU A 248 6.71 -8.11 10.52
C GLU A 248 6.01 -7.11 9.60
N ILE A 249 6.11 -7.33 8.28
CA ILE A 249 5.28 -6.65 7.29
C ILE A 249 4.19 -7.63 6.86
N GLY A 250 2.95 -7.36 7.25
CA GLY A 250 1.88 -8.32 7.06
C GLY A 250 0.52 -7.70 6.77
N ARG A 251 -0.40 -8.57 6.34
CA ARG A 251 -1.81 -8.23 6.18
C ARG A 251 -2.52 -8.33 7.51
N LEU A 252 -3.32 -7.29 7.78
CA LEU A 252 -4.28 -7.26 8.87
C LEU A 252 -5.69 -7.20 8.30
N PHE A 253 -6.67 -7.64 9.12
CA PHE A 253 -8.04 -7.83 8.69
C PHE A 253 -8.97 -7.21 9.73
N ARG A 254 -9.72 -6.17 9.35
CA ARG A 254 -10.71 -5.51 10.22
C ARG A 254 -12.06 -5.50 9.52
N ASN A 255 -13.06 -6.07 10.16
CA ASN A 255 -14.42 -6.20 9.64
C ASN A 255 -15.22 -4.90 9.85
N GLU A 256 -14.73 -3.84 9.23
CA GLU A 256 -15.23 -2.47 9.36
C GLU A 256 -15.65 -1.91 8.01
N GLY A 257 -16.00 -0.63 7.96
CA GLY A 257 -16.38 0.07 6.75
C GLY A 257 -15.27 0.17 5.70
N MET A 258 -15.66 0.45 4.47
CA MET A 258 -14.75 0.73 3.35
C MET A 258 -14.96 2.17 2.88
N ASP A 259 -13.89 2.95 2.89
CA ASP A 259 -13.89 4.33 2.42
C ASP A 259 -12.61 4.68 1.64
N ARG A 260 -12.27 5.95 1.52
CA ARG A 260 -11.05 6.40 0.81
C ARG A 260 -9.76 6.07 1.56
N THR A 261 -9.81 5.88 2.87
CA THR A 261 -8.66 5.67 3.75
C THR A 261 -8.65 4.30 4.41
N HIS A 262 -9.78 3.57 4.38
CA HIS A 262 -9.95 2.27 5.02
C HIS A 262 -10.34 1.18 4.01
N ASN A 263 -9.69 0.02 4.16
CA ASN A 263 -9.99 -1.21 3.43
C ASN A 263 -9.97 -2.37 4.43
N PRO A 264 -10.92 -3.33 4.38
CA PRO A 264 -11.02 -4.41 5.36
C PRO A 264 -9.77 -5.29 5.47
N GLU A 265 -8.97 -5.30 4.43
CA GLU A 265 -7.68 -5.98 4.33
C GLU A 265 -6.63 -4.93 3.93
N PHE A 266 -5.62 -4.74 4.76
CA PHE A 266 -4.59 -3.72 4.55
C PHE A 266 -3.23 -4.22 5.04
N THR A 267 -2.16 -3.53 4.67
CA THR A 267 -0.79 -3.90 5.04
C THR A 267 -0.24 -2.93 6.08
N THR A 268 0.30 -3.50 7.16
CA THR A 268 1.06 -2.76 8.16
C THR A 268 2.48 -3.30 8.27
N ILE A 269 3.33 -2.53 8.92
CA ILE A 269 4.54 -3.01 9.55
C ILE A 269 4.40 -2.80 11.05
N GLU A 270 4.76 -3.81 11.83
CA GLU A 270 4.95 -3.69 13.27
C GLU A 270 6.39 -4.04 13.63
N VAL A 271 6.98 -3.24 14.53
CA VAL A 271 8.40 -3.30 14.88
C VAL A 271 8.53 -3.23 16.40
N TYR A 272 9.33 -4.14 16.99
CA TYR A 272 9.58 -4.18 18.42
C TYR A 272 11.07 -4.29 18.71
N LYS A 273 11.55 -3.55 19.69
CA LYS A 273 12.96 -3.56 20.08
C LYS A 273 13.13 -3.53 21.60
N ALA A 274 13.82 -4.55 22.11
CA ALA A 274 14.26 -4.60 23.50
C ALA A 274 15.24 -3.44 23.79
N PHE A 275 15.22 -2.97 25.04
CA PHE A 275 16.06 -1.88 25.54
C PHE A 275 15.88 -0.57 24.76
N SER A 276 14.64 -0.34 24.28
CA SER A 276 14.19 0.87 23.63
C SER A 276 12.97 1.44 24.35
N ASP A 277 12.58 2.64 23.97
CA ASP A 277 11.49 3.40 24.56
C ASP A 277 10.77 4.26 23.50
N LEU A 278 9.89 5.15 23.98
CA LEU A 278 9.13 6.10 23.14
C LEU A 278 10.03 6.92 22.21
N GLU A 279 11.13 7.48 22.75
CA GLU A 279 12.06 8.32 21.97
C GLU A 279 12.75 7.49 20.88
N GLY A 280 13.19 6.28 21.23
CA GLY A 280 13.79 5.36 20.25
C GLY A 280 12.81 4.99 19.12
N MET A 281 11.51 4.91 19.41
CA MET A 281 10.48 4.64 18.40
C MET A 281 10.15 5.88 17.56
N MET A 282 10.20 7.10 18.11
CA MET A 282 10.12 8.33 17.33
C MET A 282 11.25 8.42 16.31
N ASP A 283 12.49 8.21 16.73
CA ASP A 283 13.67 8.24 15.88
C ASP A 283 13.63 7.16 14.79
N LEU A 284 13.13 5.96 15.13
CA LEU A 284 12.96 4.87 14.17
C LEU A 284 11.91 5.20 13.12
N THR A 285 10.74 5.69 13.55
CA THR A 285 9.60 6.03 12.69
C THR A 285 9.97 7.15 11.71
N GLU A 286 10.57 8.21 12.21
CA GLU A 286 11.10 9.31 11.40
C GLU A 286 12.13 8.80 10.39
N GLY A 287 13.08 7.98 10.84
CA GLY A 287 14.12 7.42 9.99
C GLY A 287 13.57 6.52 8.88
N ILE A 288 12.55 5.70 9.14
CA ILE A 288 11.88 4.87 8.13
C ILE A 288 11.26 5.73 7.05
N ILE A 289 10.46 6.74 7.44
CA ILE A 289 9.72 7.61 6.51
C ILE A 289 10.69 8.45 5.67
N SER A 290 11.64 9.13 6.32
CA SER A 290 12.63 9.97 5.64
C SER A 290 13.50 9.16 4.68
N ASN A 291 13.96 7.96 5.09
CA ASN A 291 14.73 7.08 4.21
C ASN A 291 13.90 6.61 3.00
N ALA A 292 12.64 6.25 3.20
CA ALA A 292 11.75 5.82 2.13
C ALA A 292 11.50 6.96 1.12
N ALA A 293 11.24 8.18 1.59
CA ALA A 293 11.06 9.36 0.75
C ALA A 293 12.30 9.60 -0.13
N MET A 294 13.49 9.61 0.47
CA MET A 294 14.73 9.86 -0.26
C MET A 294 15.06 8.74 -1.25
N LYS A 295 14.84 7.47 -0.89
CA LYS A 295 15.13 6.30 -1.76
C LYS A 295 14.18 6.19 -2.94
N VAL A 296 12.93 6.63 -2.79
CA VAL A 296 11.88 6.47 -3.79
C VAL A 296 11.69 7.72 -4.63
N ASN A 297 11.62 8.89 -3.99
CA ASN A 297 11.36 10.17 -4.64
C ASN A 297 12.63 11.00 -4.90
N GLY A 298 13.75 10.69 -4.22
CA GLY A 298 15.00 11.46 -4.31
C GLY A 298 14.96 12.82 -3.60
N THR A 299 13.90 13.08 -2.82
CA THR A 299 13.68 14.31 -2.07
C THR A 299 12.86 14.04 -0.83
N TYR A 300 12.95 14.91 0.17
CA TYR A 300 12.06 14.94 1.33
C TYR A 300 10.81 15.78 1.09
N GLU A 301 10.88 16.70 0.11
CA GLU A 301 9.79 17.62 -0.20
C GLU A 301 8.75 16.95 -1.09
N LEU A 302 7.47 17.13 -0.76
CA LEU A 302 6.36 16.62 -1.56
C LEU A 302 5.10 17.48 -1.41
N ASP A 303 4.28 17.47 -2.45
CA ASP A 303 2.95 18.07 -2.42
C ASP A 303 1.92 16.97 -2.15
N TYR A 304 1.13 17.14 -1.08
CA TYR A 304 0.11 16.16 -0.69
C TYR A 304 -1.15 16.86 -0.14
N LYS A 305 -2.32 16.48 -0.63
CA LYS A 305 -3.62 17.07 -0.25
C LYS A 305 -3.64 18.62 -0.32
N GLY A 306 -2.94 19.19 -1.30
CA GLY A 306 -2.87 20.63 -1.49
C GLY A 306 -1.88 21.36 -0.57
N HIS A 307 -1.11 20.66 0.23
CA HIS A 307 -0.06 21.18 1.10
C HIS A 307 1.32 20.82 0.57
N HIS A 308 2.27 21.72 0.72
CA HIS A 308 3.68 21.43 0.54
C HIS A 308 4.27 21.06 1.89
N ILE A 309 4.82 19.84 2.03
CA ILE A 309 5.33 19.30 3.29
C ILE A 309 6.73 18.73 3.12
N SER A 310 7.49 18.70 4.22
CA SER A 310 8.83 18.12 4.27
C SER A 310 8.85 16.86 5.14
N LEU A 311 9.40 15.76 4.62
CA LEU A 311 9.68 14.53 5.37
C LEU A 311 11.16 14.46 5.81
N ALA A 312 11.86 15.61 5.83
CA ALA A 312 13.21 15.69 6.38
C ALA A 312 13.20 15.38 7.89
N PRO A 313 14.27 14.75 8.43
CA PRO A 313 14.37 14.52 9.86
C PRO A 313 14.18 15.79 10.69
N GLY A 314 13.56 15.64 11.86
CA GLY A 314 13.21 16.74 12.76
C GLY A 314 11.70 16.99 12.83
N PHE A 315 10.91 15.93 12.80
CA PHE A 315 9.45 16.00 12.93
C PHE A 315 9.05 16.68 14.24
N LYS A 316 7.99 17.47 14.17
CA LYS A 316 7.47 18.18 15.35
C LYS A 316 7.02 17.19 16.43
N ARG A 317 7.22 17.55 17.70
CA ARG A 317 6.75 16.77 18.87
C ARG A 317 5.89 17.69 19.74
N VAL A 318 4.69 17.25 20.11
CA VAL A 318 3.75 18.00 20.94
C VAL A 318 2.97 17.03 21.82
N SER A 319 2.69 17.39 23.08
CA SER A 319 1.80 16.58 23.91
C SER A 319 0.35 16.75 23.45
N MET A 320 -0.47 15.70 23.62
CA MET A 320 -1.89 15.74 23.26
C MET A 320 -2.60 16.88 23.97
N THR A 321 -2.35 17.05 25.26
CA THR A 321 -2.97 18.10 26.10
C THR A 321 -2.54 19.52 25.69
N GLU A 322 -1.27 19.73 25.34
CA GLU A 322 -0.80 21.03 24.80
C GLU A 322 -1.42 21.33 23.44
N ALA A 323 -1.52 20.35 22.57
CA ALA A 323 -2.16 20.52 21.26
C ALA A 323 -3.64 20.89 21.39
N ILE A 324 -4.37 20.27 22.31
CA ILE A 324 -5.77 20.63 22.62
C ILE A 324 -5.84 22.05 23.19
N LYS A 325 -4.98 22.38 24.15
CA LYS A 325 -4.93 23.71 24.79
C LYS A 325 -4.68 24.81 23.79
N GLU A 326 -3.77 24.59 22.85
CA GLU A 326 -3.45 25.57 21.79
C GLU A 326 -4.70 25.87 20.92
N LYS A 327 -5.52 24.88 20.64
CA LYS A 327 -6.71 25.03 19.76
C LYS A 327 -7.96 25.49 20.48
N THR A 328 -8.17 25.06 21.72
CA THR A 328 -9.43 25.25 22.45
C THR A 328 -9.32 26.18 23.65
N GLY A 329 -8.10 26.41 24.17
CA GLY A 329 -7.87 27.10 25.43
C GLY A 329 -8.11 26.22 26.67
N ILE A 330 -8.54 24.96 26.51
CA ILE A 330 -8.82 24.01 27.58
C ILE A 330 -7.54 23.29 28.00
N ASP A 331 -7.20 23.32 29.27
CA ASP A 331 -6.00 22.68 29.82
C ASP A 331 -6.34 21.39 30.58
N PHE A 332 -6.19 20.24 29.96
CA PHE A 332 -6.40 18.94 30.59
C PHE A 332 -5.23 18.48 31.47
N ASN A 333 -4.12 19.23 31.53
CA ASN A 333 -3.08 19.00 32.56
C ASN A 333 -3.56 19.42 33.95
N GLU A 334 -4.45 20.42 34.02
CA GLU A 334 -5.11 20.78 35.26
C GLU A 334 -6.04 19.65 35.73
N HIS A 335 -6.12 19.46 37.02
CA HIS A 335 -6.95 18.39 37.60
C HIS A 335 -8.44 18.76 37.48
N MET A 336 -9.16 17.99 36.67
CA MET A 336 -10.60 18.14 36.47
C MET A 336 -11.32 16.86 36.86
N SER A 337 -12.49 16.96 37.50
CA SER A 337 -13.30 15.77 37.78
C SER A 337 -13.91 15.21 36.49
N PHE A 338 -14.26 13.92 36.48
CA PHE A 338 -14.96 13.32 35.34
C PHE A 338 -16.27 14.06 35.02
N GLU A 339 -17.03 14.42 36.02
CA GLU A 339 -18.30 15.13 35.87
C GLU A 339 -18.11 16.52 35.23
N ASP A 340 -17.05 17.24 35.59
CA ASP A 340 -16.74 18.53 34.99
C ASP A 340 -16.25 18.35 33.53
N ALA A 341 -15.44 17.32 33.25
CA ALA A 341 -15.00 17.01 31.91
C ALA A 341 -16.16 16.57 31.00
N LYS A 342 -17.09 15.78 31.55
CA LYS A 342 -18.30 15.36 30.84
C LYS A 342 -19.17 16.56 30.46
N LYS A 343 -19.42 17.45 31.42
CA LYS A 343 -20.18 18.68 31.17
C LYS A 343 -19.49 19.55 30.10
N LEU A 344 -18.18 19.68 30.18
CA LEU A 344 -17.38 20.40 29.19
C LEU A 344 -17.50 19.78 27.79
N ALA A 345 -17.45 18.44 27.69
CA ALA A 345 -17.65 17.71 26.44
C ALA A 345 -19.04 17.97 25.85
N GLU A 346 -20.09 17.90 26.67
CA GLU A 346 -21.47 18.18 26.26
C GLU A 346 -21.64 19.64 25.78
N GLU A 347 -21.04 20.62 26.47
CA GLU A 347 -21.02 22.04 26.07
C GLU A 347 -20.33 22.25 24.71
N HIS A 348 -19.35 21.39 24.39
CA HIS A 348 -18.65 21.37 23.10
C HIS A 348 -19.28 20.47 22.04
N GLY A 349 -20.46 19.87 22.34
CA GLY A 349 -21.19 19.00 21.41
C GLY A 349 -20.46 17.69 21.13
N ILE A 350 -19.80 17.15 22.16
CA ILE A 350 -19.18 15.82 22.18
C ILE A 350 -20.14 14.91 22.95
N GLU A 351 -20.53 13.79 22.33
CA GLU A 351 -21.36 12.78 22.95
C GLU A 351 -20.51 11.91 23.87
N VAL A 352 -20.94 11.72 25.10
CA VAL A 352 -20.19 10.91 26.09
C VAL A 352 -20.88 9.57 26.26
N GLU A 353 -20.27 8.52 25.76
CA GLU A 353 -20.79 7.16 25.82
C GLU A 353 -20.68 6.54 27.23
N ALA A 354 -21.42 5.45 27.48
CA ALA A 354 -21.54 4.85 28.79
C ALA A 354 -20.22 4.26 29.33
N HIS A 355 -19.32 3.86 28.46
CA HIS A 355 -18.01 3.31 28.81
C HIS A 355 -16.91 4.37 28.92
N PHE A 356 -17.19 5.66 28.60
CA PHE A 356 -16.16 6.69 28.63
C PHE A 356 -15.69 6.99 30.04
N GLY A 357 -14.37 7.03 30.21
CA GLY A 357 -13.66 7.66 31.33
C GLY A 357 -13.12 9.03 30.93
N TYR A 358 -12.34 9.64 31.85
CA TYR A 358 -11.76 10.96 31.63
C TYR A 358 -10.85 11.02 30.40
N GLY A 359 -10.06 10.00 30.18
CA GLY A 359 -9.15 9.93 29.05
C GLY A 359 -9.86 9.81 27.70
N HIS A 360 -11.00 9.16 27.62
CA HIS A 360 -11.80 9.12 26.41
C HIS A 360 -12.27 10.52 26.03
N ILE A 361 -12.68 11.36 26.99
CA ILE A 361 -13.07 12.74 26.73
C ILE A 361 -11.91 13.57 26.17
N ILE A 362 -10.71 13.40 26.71
CA ILE A 362 -9.51 14.07 26.17
C ILE A 362 -9.29 13.68 24.70
N ASN A 363 -9.42 12.40 24.37
CA ASN A 363 -9.27 11.90 23.00
C ASN A 363 -10.30 12.51 22.06
N GLU A 364 -11.55 12.57 22.45
CA GLU A 364 -12.61 13.21 21.67
C GLU A 364 -12.34 14.70 21.37
N PHE A 365 -11.77 15.42 22.34
CA PHE A 365 -11.34 16.79 22.12
C PHE A 365 -10.19 16.87 21.12
N PHE A 366 -9.26 15.95 21.19
CA PHE A 366 -8.14 15.88 20.25
C PHE A 366 -8.64 15.59 18.82
N GLU A 367 -9.42 14.55 18.64
CA GLU A 367 -9.99 14.18 17.33
C GLU A 367 -10.79 15.32 16.71
N LYS A 368 -11.64 15.96 17.51
CA LYS A 368 -12.53 17.01 17.03
C LYS A 368 -11.83 18.33 16.67
N TYR A 369 -10.82 18.73 17.42
CA TYR A 369 -10.26 20.09 17.31
C TYR A 369 -8.83 20.15 16.81
N VAL A 370 -8.08 19.05 16.86
CA VAL A 370 -6.64 19.06 16.61
C VAL A 370 -6.28 18.22 15.37
N GLU A 371 -6.71 16.98 15.31
CA GLU A 371 -6.24 15.98 14.35
C GLU A 371 -6.20 16.49 12.91
N GLU A 372 -7.34 16.92 12.38
CA GLU A 372 -7.45 17.41 11.00
C GLU A 372 -6.64 18.71 10.73
N THR A 373 -6.20 19.41 11.78
CA THR A 373 -5.42 20.66 11.64
C THR A 373 -3.92 20.43 11.54
N ILE A 374 -3.45 19.21 11.76
CA ILE A 374 -2.03 18.87 11.69
C ILE A 374 -1.64 18.65 10.22
N VAL A 375 -0.78 19.52 9.68
CA VAL A 375 -0.30 19.45 8.30
C VAL A 375 1.09 18.81 8.24
N GLU A 376 2.08 19.43 8.93
CA GLU A 376 3.46 18.95 8.98
C GLU A 376 3.58 17.67 9.81
N PRO A 377 4.57 16.79 9.49
CA PRO A 377 4.80 15.59 10.29
C PRO A 377 4.97 15.94 11.76
N THR A 378 4.04 15.43 12.59
CA THR A 378 3.97 15.77 14.01
C THR A 378 3.71 14.53 14.85
N PHE A 379 4.60 14.23 15.76
CA PHE A 379 4.37 13.25 16.83
C PHE A 379 3.52 13.91 17.92
N VAL A 380 2.33 13.37 18.14
CA VAL A 380 1.46 13.71 19.26
C VAL A 380 1.67 12.66 20.34
N TYR A 381 2.20 13.04 21.50
CA TYR A 381 2.52 12.09 22.57
C TYR A 381 1.73 12.35 23.85
N GLY A 382 1.77 11.38 24.78
CA GLY A 382 1.09 11.49 26.06
C GLY A 382 -0.41 11.20 25.97
N HIS A 383 -0.77 10.11 25.32
CA HIS A 383 -2.15 9.64 25.23
C HIS A 383 -2.65 9.16 26.59
N PRO A 384 -3.95 9.36 26.90
CA PRO A 384 -4.57 8.88 28.13
C PRO A 384 -4.44 7.36 28.34
N ILE A 385 -4.40 6.96 29.61
CA ILE A 385 -4.22 5.57 30.02
C ILE A 385 -5.41 4.70 29.62
N GLU A 386 -6.63 5.23 29.67
CA GLU A 386 -7.88 4.53 29.37
C GLU A 386 -7.93 4.04 27.93
N ILE A 387 -7.37 4.80 27.00
CA ILE A 387 -7.34 4.45 25.57
C ILE A 387 -6.02 3.78 25.14
N SER A 388 -5.17 3.41 26.09
CA SER A 388 -3.82 2.89 25.80
C SER A 388 -3.51 1.62 26.61
N PRO A 389 -4.28 0.52 26.43
CA PRO A 389 -4.24 -0.65 27.31
C PRO A 389 -2.91 -1.44 27.30
N LEU A 390 -2.07 -1.24 26.29
CA LEU A 390 -0.81 -1.96 26.08
C LEU A 390 0.43 -1.07 26.27
N ALA A 391 0.22 0.24 26.52
CA ALA A 391 1.28 1.20 26.69
C ALA A 391 1.65 1.41 28.17
N LYS A 392 2.95 1.60 28.42
CA LYS A 392 3.47 1.89 29.76
C LYS A 392 3.03 3.27 30.21
N LYS A 393 2.54 3.38 31.46
CA LYS A 393 2.16 4.66 32.07
C LYS A 393 3.35 5.59 32.23
N ASN A 394 3.10 6.89 32.14
CA ASN A 394 4.08 7.91 32.48
C ASN A 394 4.29 7.92 34.01
N LEU A 395 5.53 7.95 34.46
CA LEU A 395 5.87 7.94 35.90
C LEU A 395 5.59 9.28 36.58
N GLU A 396 5.64 10.39 35.84
CA GLU A 396 5.40 11.74 36.37
C GLU A 396 3.90 12.04 36.48
N ASP A 397 3.12 11.60 35.46
CA ASP A 397 1.66 11.71 35.50
C ASP A 397 1.02 10.38 35.01
N PRO A 398 0.60 9.52 35.93
CA PRO A 398 0.04 8.20 35.60
C PRO A 398 -1.30 8.24 34.84
N ARG A 399 -1.92 9.40 34.68
CA ARG A 399 -3.12 9.56 33.83
C ARG A 399 -2.81 9.36 32.35
N PHE A 400 -1.55 9.54 31.98
CA PHE A 400 -1.05 9.44 30.61
C PHE A 400 -0.06 8.30 30.44
N THR A 401 0.18 7.93 29.19
CA THR A 401 1.10 6.86 28.81
C THR A 401 2.28 7.39 27.99
N GLN A 402 3.33 6.58 27.91
CA GLN A 402 4.46 6.80 27.02
C GLN A 402 4.09 6.28 25.62
N ARG A 403 3.13 6.96 24.96
CA ARG A 403 2.59 6.63 23.64
C ARG A 403 2.62 7.87 22.77
N PHE A 404 2.89 7.69 21.47
CA PHE A 404 2.65 8.71 20.45
C PHE A 404 1.87 8.15 19.27
N GLU A 405 1.21 9.04 18.58
CA GLU A 405 0.76 8.84 17.21
C GLU A 405 1.41 9.87 16.30
N LEU A 406 1.77 9.46 15.08
CA LEU A 406 2.32 10.35 14.06
C LEU A 406 1.23 10.78 13.09
N PHE A 407 1.00 12.08 13.01
CA PHE A 407 0.06 12.68 12.08
C PHE A 407 0.77 13.44 10.96
N ILE A 408 0.25 13.32 9.73
CA ILE A 408 0.66 14.09 8.56
C ILE A 408 -0.58 14.41 7.72
N CYS A 409 -0.82 15.69 7.40
CA CYS A 409 -2.00 16.16 6.66
C CYS A 409 -3.32 15.59 7.18
N GLY A 410 -3.53 15.65 8.50
CA GLY A 410 -4.76 15.22 9.16
C GLY A 410 -5.01 13.72 9.13
N ASN A 411 -3.97 12.89 9.01
CA ASN A 411 -4.10 11.43 9.09
C ASN A 411 -3.01 10.83 9.96
N GLU A 412 -3.36 9.80 10.71
CA GLU A 412 -2.44 8.95 11.45
C GLU A 412 -1.64 8.05 10.51
N TYR A 413 -0.33 7.99 10.69
CA TYR A 413 0.61 7.14 9.93
C TYR A 413 1.25 6.07 10.79
N ALA A 414 1.52 6.36 12.06
CA ALA A 414 2.13 5.41 12.99
C ALA A 414 1.59 5.62 14.40
N ASN A 415 1.54 4.52 15.15
CA ASN A 415 1.22 4.47 16.56
C ASN A 415 2.34 3.69 17.27
N ALA A 416 2.87 4.22 18.36
CA ALA A 416 4.01 3.62 19.03
C ALA A 416 4.04 3.98 20.52
N PHE A 417 4.66 3.12 21.30
CA PHE A 417 4.78 3.36 22.75
C PHE A 417 5.96 2.60 23.36
N THR A 418 6.34 3.02 24.57
CA THR A 418 7.06 2.15 25.48
C THR A 418 6.10 1.07 25.94
N GLU A 419 6.46 -0.19 25.72
CA GLU A 419 5.58 -1.34 26.00
C GLU A 419 5.30 -1.50 27.49
N LEU A 420 4.04 -1.78 27.84
CA LEU A 420 3.68 -2.22 29.17
C LEU A 420 4.30 -3.60 29.41
N ASN A 421 5.25 -3.68 30.33
CA ASN A 421 6.00 -4.89 30.66
C ASN A 421 5.78 -5.38 32.10
N ASP A 422 4.83 -4.77 32.82
CA ASP A 422 4.38 -5.22 34.13
C ASP A 422 3.16 -6.16 33.93
N PRO A 423 3.30 -7.48 34.26
CA PRO A 423 2.22 -8.43 34.06
C PRO A 423 1.00 -8.16 34.93
N ILE A 424 1.20 -7.55 36.11
CA ILE A 424 0.11 -7.22 37.04
C ILE A 424 -0.71 -6.06 36.51
N ASP A 425 -0.05 -4.97 36.12
CA ASP A 425 -0.71 -3.81 35.46
C ASP A 425 -1.40 -4.26 34.15
N GLN A 426 -0.77 -5.13 33.34
CA GLN A 426 -1.36 -5.64 32.11
C GLN A 426 -2.65 -6.44 32.36
N TYR A 427 -2.65 -7.31 33.39
CA TYR A 427 -3.85 -8.05 33.75
C TYR A 427 -4.99 -7.10 34.16
N GLU A 428 -4.68 -6.08 34.99
CA GLU A 428 -5.66 -5.06 35.41
C GLU A 428 -6.23 -4.28 34.20
N ARG A 429 -5.37 -3.89 33.24
CA ARG A 429 -5.82 -3.21 32.00
C ARG A 429 -6.77 -4.07 31.17
N PHE A 430 -6.46 -5.35 31.01
CA PHE A 430 -7.37 -6.26 30.31
C PHE A 430 -8.68 -6.45 31.07
N ALA A 431 -8.65 -6.51 32.40
CA ALA A 431 -9.87 -6.58 33.22
C ALA A 431 -10.75 -5.32 33.07
N ASP A 432 -10.14 -4.14 32.92
CA ASP A 432 -10.87 -2.90 32.65
C ASP A 432 -11.46 -2.87 31.24
N GLN A 433 -10.74 -3.36 30.23
CA GLN A 433 -11.27 -3.54 28.88
C GLN A 433 -12.49 -4.46 28.82
N LEU A 434 -12.51 -5.54 29.61
CA LEU A 434 -13.71 -6.41 29.73
C LEU A 434 -14.92 -5.68 30.31
N LYS A 435 -14.71 -4.76 31.26
CA LYS A 435 -15.80 -3.94 31.82
C LYS A 435 -16.33 -2.96 30.76
N GLU A 436 -15.46 -2.35 29.98
CA GLU A 436 -15.86 -1.50 28.86
C GLU A 436 -16.69 -2.27 27.83
N LYS A 437 -16.32 -3.52 27.53
CA LYS A 437 -17.05 -4.42 26.64
C LYS A 437 -18.47 -4.70 27.16
N GLU A 438 -18.63 -4.92 28.48
CA GLU A 438 -19.94 -5.07 29.11
C GLU A 438 -20.79 -3.79 29.01
N LEU A 439 -20.17 -2.62 28.93
CA LEU A 439 -20.82 -1.32 28.77
C LEU A 439 -21.09 -0.95 27.30
N GLY A 440 -20.74 -1.83 26.35
CA GLY A 440 -21.06 -1.66 24.93
C GLY A 440 -19.88 -1.32 24.01
N ASN A 441 -18.65 -1.33 24.51
CA ASN A 441 -17.47 -1.18 23.67
C ASN A 441 -17.12 -2.51 22.97
N ASP A 442 -17.67 -2.73 21.77
CA ASP A 442 -17.45 -3.95 20.99
C ASP A 442 -15.99 -4.13 20.50
N GLU A 443 -15.17 -3.08 20.57
CA GLU A 443 -13.78 -3.05 20.09
C GLU A 443 -12.76 -3.31 21.21
N ALA A 444 -13.23 -3.40 22.47
CA ALA A 444 -12.37 -3.67 23.63
C ALA A 444 -11.67 -5.03 23.53
N ASN A 445 -10.41 -5.08 23.97
CA ASN A 445 -9.59 -6.28 23.95
C ASN A 445 -10.19 -7.40 24.82
N GLU A 446 -9.91 -8.64 24.44
CA GLU A 446 -10.21 -9.81 25.26
C GLU A 446 -9.08 -10.08 26.27
N MET A 447 -9.39 -10.88 27.30
CA MET A 447 -8.38 -11.34 28.26
C MET A 447 -7.50 -12.41 27.60
N ASP A 448 -6.24 -12.08 27.31
CA ASP A 448 -5.23 -13.03 26.85
C ASP A 448 -4.32 -13.44 28.02
N LEU A 449 -4.73 -14.50 28.74
CA LEU A 449 -3.96 -15.02 29.88
C LEU A 449 -2.61 -15.60 29.46
N ASP A 450 -2.49 -16.17 28.26
CA ASP A 450 -1.23 -16.67 27.73
C ASP A 450 -0.23 -15.54 27.46
N TYR A 451 -0.73 -14.37 27.03
CA TYR A 451 0.12 -13.20 26.91
C TYR A 451 0.57 -12.66 28.27
N VAL A 452 -0.33 -12.60 29.26
CA VAL A 452 0.04 -12.20 30.62
C VAL A 452 1.09 -13.16 31.21
N GLU A 453 0.91 -14.47 31.05
CA GLU A 453 1.92 -15.48 31.45
C GLU A 453 3.27 -15.26 30.74
N ALA A 454 3.24 -14.91 29.45
CA ALA A 454 4.48 -14.58 28.73
C ALA A 454 5.21 -13.38 29.36
N LEU A 455 4.48 -12.34 29.77
CA LEU A 455 5.07 -11.20 30.49
C LEU A 455 5.67 -11.59 31.86
N GLU A 456 5.11 -12.58 32.54
CA GLU A 456 5.65 -13.10 33.83
C GLU A 456 7.02 -13.77 33.67
N TYR A 457 7.35 -14.27 32.45
CA TYR A 457 8.72 -14.73 32.13
C TYR A 457 9.69 -13.57 31.94
N GLY A 458 9.23 -12.35 31.83
CA GLY A 458 10.02 -11.13 31.76
C GLY A 458 10.12 -10.53 30.36
N LEU A 459 9.29 -9.55 30.03
CA LEU A 459 9.49 -8.69 28.89
C LEU A 459 10.50 -7.60 29.29
N PRO A 460 11.67 -7.48 28.63
CA PRO A 460 12.60 -6.38 28.89
C PRO A 460 11.93 -5.03 28.56
N PRO A 461 12.46 -3.90 29.04
CA PRO A 461 12.02 -2.59 28.54
C PRO A 461 12.06 -2.56 27.03
N THR A 462 10.93 -2.33 26.39
CA THR A 462 10.76 -2.51 24.94
C THR A 462 10.03 -1.31 24.36
N GLY A 463 10.47 -0.82 23.20
CA GLY A 463 9.70 0.09 22.36
C GLY A 463 9.05 -0.67 21.22
N GLY A 464 7.79 -0.36 20.93
CA GLY A 464 7.05 -0.93 19.82
C GLY A 464 6.38 0.13 18.94
N MET A 465 6.24 -0.14 17.66
CA MET A 465 5.66 0.76 16.67
C MET A 465 4.90 -0.01 15.59
N GLY A 466 3.66 0.42 15.33
CA GLY A 466 2.87 0.02 14.18
C GLY A 466 2.76 1.15 13.17
N MET A 467 2.91 0.87 11.87
CA MET A 467 2.76 1.84 10.79
C MET A 467 1.95 1.27 9.63
N GLY A 468 1.00 2.05 9.12
CA GLY A 468 0.23 1.70 7.93
C GLY A 468 1.05 1.81 6.65
N ILE A 469 1.44 0.68 6.05
CA ILE A 469 2.20 0.67 4.78
C ILE A 469 1.37 1.29 3.64
N ASP A 470 0.08 0.99 3.58
CA ASP A 470 -0.78 1.54 2.52
C ASP A 470 -0.86 3.06 2.60
N ARG A 471 -1.00 3.63 3.82
CA ARG A 471 -0.99 5.09 4.04
C ARG A 471 0.35 5.72 3.66
N LEU A 472 1.47 5.09 4.02
CA LEU A 472 2.80 5.56 3.61
C LEU A 472 2.98 5.53 2.09
N VAL A 473 2.46 4.50 1.41
CA VAL A 473 2.48 4.43 -0.06
C VAL A 473 1.61 5.53 -0.66
N MET A 474 0.43 5.81 -0.09
CA MET A 474 -0.42 6.93 -0.53
C MET A 474 0.35 8.26 -0.46
N LEU A 475 0.96 8.54 0.68
CA LEU A 475 1.76 9.76 0.90
C LEU A 475 2.88 9.90 -0.14
N LEU A 476 3.74 8.88 -0.26
CA LEU A 476 4.92 8.92 -1.13
C LEU A 476 4.61 8.88 -2.63
N THR A 477 3.39 8.48 -3.01
CA THR A 477 2.91 8.47 -4.41
C THR A 477 1.90 9.56 -4.72
N GLY A 478 1.58 10.42 -3.75
CA GLY A 478 0.62 11.51 -3.91
C GLY A 478 -0.84 11.05 -4.11
N GLN A 479 -1.20 9.87 -3.56
CA GLN A 479 -2.55 9.33 -3.70
C GLN A 479 -3.40 9.61 -2.47
N GLU A 480 -4.63 10.03 -2.68
CA GLU A 480 -5.58 10.34 -1.60
C GLU A 480 -6.53 9.17 -1.28
N SER A 481 -6.45 8.05 -2.01
CA SER A 481 -7.30 6.88 -1.79
C SER A 481 -6.46 5.61 -1.66
N ILE A 482 -6.76 4.82 -0.63
CA ILE A 482 -6.14 3.51 -0.39
C ILE A 482 -6.38 2.55 -1.57
N GLN A 483 -7.50 2.70 -2.28
CA GLN A 483 -7.85 1.89 -3.45
C GLN A 483 -6.92 2.13 -4.64
N GLU A 484 -6.24 3.27 -4.72
CA GLU A 484 -5.24 3.52 -5.76
C GLU A 484 -3.95 2.73 -5.52
N VAL A 485 -3.58 2.48 -4.27
CA VAL A 485 -2.32 1.84 -3.89
C VAL A 485 -2.44 0.34 -3.60
N ILE A 486 -3.66 -0.18 -3.45
CA ILE A 486 -3.96 -1.62 -3.39
C ILE A 486 -4.27 -2.11 -4.80
N LEU A 487 -3.60 -3.18 -5.26
CA LEU A 487 -3.80 -3.70 -6.62
C LEU A 487 -5.24 -4.17 -6.86
N PHE A 488 -5.81 -4.89 -5.92
CA PHE A 488 -7.18 -5.41 -5.99
C PHE A 488 -7.92 -5.08 -4.68
N PRO A 489 -8.42 -3.82 -4.53
CA PRO A 489 -9.16 -3.43 -3.35
C PRO A 489 -10.51 -4.17 -3.29
N GLN A 490 -11.03 -4.37 -2.07
CA GLN A 490 -12.38 -4.86 -1.90
C GLN A 490 -13.38 -3.84 -2.45
N MET A 491 -14.35 -4.36 -3.19
CA MET A 491 -15.37 -3.55 -3.84
C MET A 491 -16.76 -4.09 -3.48
N LYS A 492 -17.72 -3.20 -3.27
CA LYS A 492 -19.10 -3.62 -3.09
C LYS A 492 -19.55 -4.51 -4.25
N PRO A 493 -20.26 -5.62 -4.00
CA PRO A 493 -20.82 -6.44 -5.07
C PRO A 493 -21.67 -5.57 -6.01
N ARG A 494 -21.55 -5.81 -7.33
CA ARG A 494 -22.49 -5.18 -8.26
C ARG A 494 -23.87 -5.78 -7.99
N ASN A 495 -24.85 -4.93 -7.79
CA ASN A 495 -26.23 -5.41 -7.77
C ASN A 495 -26.49 -6.14 -9.10
N LYS A 496 -26.87 -7.41 -9.01
CA LYS A 496 -27.23 -8.25 -10.15
C LYS A 496 -28.53 -7.76 -10.76
#